data_c3893aab340ab18c7ea51a905cb82ff5
#
_entry.id   c3893aab340ab18c7ea51a905cb82ff5
#
_cell.length_a   1.000
_cell.length_b   1.000
_cell.length_c   1.000
_cell.angle_alpha   90.00
_cell.angle_beta   90.00
_cell.angle_gamma   90.00
#
_symmetry.space_group_name_H-M   'P 1'
#
loop_
_entity.id
_entity.type
_entity.pdbx_description
1 polymer ?
#
loop_
_entity_poly.entity_id
_entity_poly.type
_entity_poly.pdbx_seq_one_letter_code
_entity_poly.pdbx_strand_id
1 'polypeptide(L)'
;MKTKVVAYWATTGVLAFCIGSGGAAELAQVPGNVQGLAALGYPAYFVMLIGLWKVLGAIAVLVPGFPRLKEWAYAGMFFNMTGAAVSTVAVTGTHEPWHVVAQLLMAALVVASWALRPRSRALGVLFQVRSRQARSEAFVAPARLAA
;
A
#
# COMPACT_ATOMS: atom_id res chain seq x y z
N MET A 1 6.85 -3.32 -22.53
CA MET A 1 7.40 -2.84 -21.25
C MET A 1 6.83 -1.49 -20.82
N LYS A 2 6.70 -0.50 -21.70
CA LYS A 2 6.15 0.86 -21.35
C LYS A 2 4.73 0.80 -20.80
N THR A 3 3.84 -0.02 -21.37
CA THR A 3 2.43 -0.13 -20.93
C THR A 3 2.27 -0.58 -19.47
N LYS A 4 3.07 -1.55 -19.00
CA LYS A 4 3.03 -1.99 -17.59
C LYS A 4 3.46 -0.89 -16.62
N VAL A 5 4.46 -0.09 -17.02
CA VAL A 5 4.94 1.03 -16.19
C VAL A 5 3.88 2.14 -16.12
N VAL A 6 3.23 2.46 -17.23
CA VAL A 6 2.13 3.43 -17.26
C VAL A 6 0.95 2.94 -16.41
N ALA A 7 0.52 1.68 -16.58
CA ALA A 7 -0.55 1.09 -15.79
C ALA A 7 -0.22 1.09 -14.29
N TYR A 8 1.02 0.76 -13.91
CA TYR A 8 1.48 0.85 -12.52
C TYR A 8 1.35 2.27 -11.97
N TRP A 9 1.85 3.27 -12.68
CA TRP A 9 1.80 4.65 -12.18
C TRP A 9 0.38 5.21 -12.15
N ALA A 10 -0.47 4.85 -13.11
CA ALA A 10 -1.88 5.22 -13.10
C ALA A 10 -2.61 4.62 -11.87
N THR A 11 -2.49 3.31 -11.65
CA THR A 11 -3.12 2.64 -10.51
C THR A 11 -2.56 3.13 -9.17
N THR A 12 -1.23 3.29 -9.07
CA THR A 12 -0.56 3.78 -7.84
C THR A 12 -0.91 5.23 -7.55
N GLY A 13 -1.00 6.09 -8.57
CA GLY A 13 -1.38 7.49 -8.42
C GLY A 13 -2.81 7.64 -7.91
N VAL A 14 -3.76 6.93 -8.52
CA VAL A 14 -5.16 6.90 -8.06
C VAL A 14 -5.25 6.36 -6.63
N LEU A 15 -4.58 5.25 -6.34
CA LEU A 15 -4.55 4.64 -5.01
C LEU A 15 -4.01 5.63 -3.95
N ALA A 16 -2.86 6.23 -4.22
CA ALA A 16 -2.22 7.16 -3.29
C ALA A 16 -3.05 8.42 -3.08
N PHE A 17 -3.71 8.92 -4.14
CA PHE A 17 -4.62 10.05 -4.04
C PHE A 17 -5.85 9.72 -3.18
N CYS A 18 -6.55 8.62 -3.47
CA CYS A 18 -7.76 8.25 -2.73
C CYS A 18 -7.45 7.95 -1.25
N ILE A 19 -6.44 7.12 -0.99
CA ILE A 19 -6.09 6.75 0.39
C ILE A 19 -5.47 7.93 1.13
N GLY A 20 -4.58 8.69 0.48
CA GLY A 20 -3.92 9.85 1.08
C GLY A 20 -4.88 10.99 1.40
N SER A 21 -5.78 11.33 0.49
CA SER A 21 -6.79 12.38 0.73
C SER A 21 -7.79 11.97 1.82
N GLY A 22 -8.25 10.71 1.81
CA GLY A 22 -9.08 10.18 2.89
C GLY A 22 -8.38 10.23 4.25
N GLY A 23 -7.10 9.82 4.30
CA GLY A 23 -6.29 9.90 5.51
C GLY A 23 -6.06 11.33 5.98
N ALA A 24 -5.81 12.27 5.06
CA ALA A 24 -5.67 13.68 5.39
C ALA A 24 -6.98 14.27 5.95
N ALA A 25 -8.13 13.89 5.39
CA ALA A 25 -9.44 14.30 5.89
C ALA A 25 -9.73 13.75 7.30
N GLU A 26 -9.32 12.51 7.59
CA GLU A 26 -9.40 11.91 8.92
C GLU A 26 -8.49 12.63 9.93
N LEU A 27 -7.26 12.98 9.55
CA LEU A 27 -6.35 13.78 10.39
C LEU A 27 -6.88 15.20 10.63
N ALA A 28 -7.48 15.81 9.62
CA ALA A 28 -8.11 17.12 9.71
C ALA A 28 -9.46 17.09 10.45
N GLN A 29 -9.89 15.90 10.90
CA GLN A 29 -11.17 15.70 11.60
C GLN A 29 -12.37 16.21 10.82
N VAL A 30 -12.38 16.04 9.50
CA VAL A 30 -13.51 16.43 8.64
C VAL A 30 -14.78 15.74 9.12
N PRO A 31 -15.87 16.49 9.42
CA PRO A 31 -17.06 15.96 10.11
C PRO A 31 -17.64 14.69 9.45
N GLY A 32 -17.71 14.63 8.12
CA GLY A 32 -18.26 13.47 7.41
C GLY A 32 -17.42 12.19 7.62
N ASN A 33 -16.09 12.31 7.66
CA ASN A 33 -15.19 11.16 7.90
C ASN A 33 -15.27 10.70 9.36
N VAL A 34 -15.31 11.64 10.31
CA VAL A 34 -15.41 11.33 11.74
C VAL A 34 -16.75 10.65 12.04
N GLN A 35 -17.84 11.20 11.54
CA GLN A 35 -19.18 10.64 11.73
C GLN A 35 -19.31 9.25 11.08
N GLY A 36 -18.74 9.04 9.88
CA GLY A 36 -18.76 7.75 9.23
C GLY A 36 -18.07 6.66 10.06
N LEU A 37 -16.88 6.93 10.62
CA LEU A 37 -16.19 5.97 11.49
C LEU A 37 -16.89 5.82 12.86
N ALA A 38 -17.42 6.90 13.42
CA ALA A 38 -18.18 6.85 14.67
C ALA A 38 -19.45 6.00 14.52
N ALA A 39 -20.14 6.09 13.39
CA ALA A 39 -21.31 5.25 13.06
C ALA A 39 -20.97 3.76 13.01
N LEU A 40 -19.72 3.42 12.66
CA LEU A 40 -19.19 2.04 12.70
C LEU A 40 -18.70 1.63 14.10
N GLY A 41 -18.85 2.48 15.11
CA GLY A 41 -18.48 2.21 16.50
C GLY A 41 -17.00 2.48 16.84
N TYR A 42 -16.24 3.11 15.94
CA TYR A 42 -14.84 3.43 16.21
C TYR A 42 -14.68 4.67 17.10
N PRO A 43 -13.79 4.63 18.10
CA PRO A 43 -13.54 5.78 18.96
C PRO A 43 -12.77 6.89 18.23
N ALA A 44 -12.90 8.13 18.69
CA ALA A 44 -12.31 9.31 18.03
C ALA A 44 -10.78 9.22 17.82
N TYR A 45 -10.04 8.66 18.77
CA TYR A 45 -8.58 8.50 18.62
C TYR A 45 -8.22 7.56 17.46
N PHE A 46 -9.09 6.58 17.16
CA PHE A 46 -8.86 5.64 16.08
C PHE A 46 -8.96 6.30 14.71
N VAL A 47 -9.84 7.31 14.56
CA VAL A 47 -9.95 8.10 13.32
C VAL A 47 -8.61 8.77 12.99
N MET A 48 -7.97 9.41 13.98
CA MET A 48 -6.66 10.02 13.79
C MET A 48 -5.57 9.00 13.49
N LEU A 49 -5.58 7.87 14.21
CA LEU A 49 -4.59 6.81 14.01
C LEU A 49 -4.66 6.22 12.61
N ILE A 50 -5.86 5.89 12.14
CA ILE A 50 -6.04 5.31 10.80
C ILE A 50 -5.72 6.33 9.70
N GLY A 51 -6.07 7.61 9.91
CA GLY A 51 -5.70 8.71 9.03
C GLY A 51 -4.19 8.85 8.88
N LEU A 52 -3.45 8.79 9.98
CA LEU A 52 -1.98 8.82 9.98
C LEU A 52 -1.40 7.66 9.16
N TRP A 53 -1.85 6.42 9.41
CA TRP A 53 -1.38 5.25 8.68
C TRP A 53 -1.71 5.30 7.19
N LYS A 54 -2.86 5.84 6.80
CA LYS A 54 -3.24 6.05 5.39
C LYS A 54 -2.29 7.03 4.70
N VAL A 55 -1.99 8.16 5.31
CA VAL A 55 -1.06 9.16 4.75
C VAL A 55 0.35 8.58 4.63
N LEU A 56 0.86 7.94 5.68
CA LEU A 56 2.18 7.30 5.66
C LEU A 56 2.26 6.20 4.61
N GLY A 57 1.21 5.40 4.48
CA GLY A 57 1.10 4.36 3.46
C GLY A 57 1.12 4.94 2.04
N ALA A 58 0.35 5.99 1.78
CA ALA A 58 0.34 6.68 0.49
C ALA A 58 1.72 7.24 0.12
N ILE A 59 2.41 7.86 1.07
CA ILE A 59 3.80 8.33 0.90
C ILE A 59 4.73 7.15 0.60
N ALA A 60 4.65 6.06 1.37
CA ALA A 60 5.53 4.91 1.24
C ALA A 60 5.47 4.25 -0.15
N VAL A 61 4.29 4.18 -0.78
CA VAL A 61 4.18 3.59 -2.13
C VAL A 61 4.71 4.52 -3.23
N LEU A 62 4.66 5.83 -3.03
CA LEU A 62 5.15 6.82 -3.99
C LEU A 62 6.67 6.98 -3.95
N VAL A 63 7.28 7.03 -2.76
CA VAL A 63 8.72 7.27 -2.59
C VAL A 63 9.54 6.18 -3.29
N PRO A 64 10.61 6.54 -4.05
CA PRO A 64 11.52 5.55 -4.62
C PRO A 64 12.35 4.84 -3.54
N GLY A 65 12.79 3.62 -3.81
CA GLY A 65 13.52 2.82 -2.82
C GLY A 65 12.61 2.12 -1.81
N PHE A 66 13.17 1.64 -0.72
CA PHE A 66 12.47 1.01 0.42
C PHE A 66 11.47 -0.12 0.06
N PRO A 67 11.87 -1.16 -0.68
CA PRO A 67 10.95 -2.18 -1.16
C PRO A 67 10.23 -2.93 -0.03
N ARG A 68 10.88 -3.16 1.12
CA ARG A 68 10.23 -3.79 2.29
C ARG A 68 9.11 -2.92 2.86
N LEU A 69 9.34 -1.61 2.99
CA LEU A 69 8.33 -0.67 3.47
C LEU A 69 7.11 -0.63 2.56
N LYS A 70 7.34 -0.75 1.23
CA LYS A 70 6.24 -0.85 0.26
C LYS A 70 5.39 -2.11 0.43
N GLU A 71 6.00 -3.27 0.70
CA GLU A 71 5.23 -4.48 1.00
C GLU A 71 4.31 -4.26 2.20
N TRP A 72 4.84 -3.68 3.28
CA TRP A 72 4.05 -3.37 4.48
C TRP A 72 2.95 -2.35 4.20
N ALA A 73 3.25 -1.30 3.41
CA ALA A 73 2.25 -0.31 3.03
C ALA A 73 1.10 -0.91 2.21
N TYR A 74 1.41 -1.75 1.20
CA TYR A 74 0.39 -2.45 0.42
C TYR A 74 -0.44 -3.41 1.27
N ALA A 75 0.20 -4.18 2.15
CA ALA A 75 -0.51 -5.07 3.07
C ALA A 75 -1.42 -4.28 4.03
N GLY A 76 -0.92 -3.21 4.62
CA GLY A 76 -1.70 -2.33 5.50
C GLY A 76 -2.91 -1.71 4.80
N MET A 77 -2.74 -1.20 3.58
CA MET A 77 -3.84 -0.66 2.78
C MET A 77 -4.88 -1.73 2.44
N PHE A 78 -4.45 -2.93 2.06
CA PHE A 78 -5.33 -4.04 1.77
C PHE A 78 -6.17 -4.44 2.98
N PHE A 79 -5.53 -4.64 4.13
CA PHE A 79 -6.25 -4.98 5.37
C PHE A 79 -7.13 -3.85 5.87
N ASN A 80 -6.72 -2.59 5.68
CA ASN A 80 -7.56 -1.45 6.02
C ASN A 80 -8.84 -1.43 5.18
N MET A 81 -8.76 -1.63 3.86
CA MET A 81 -9.94 -1.61 2.98
C MET A 81 -10.84 -2.82 3.21
N THR A 82 -10.29 -4.02 3.35
CA THR A 82 -11.06 -5.22 3.63
C THR A 82 -11.68 -5.20 5.04
N GLY A 83 -10.94 -4.70 6.03
CA GLY A 83 -11.45 -4.49 7.39
C GLY A 83 -12.59 -3.49 7.43
N ALA A 84 -12.48 -2.37 6.68
CA ALA A 84 -13.56 -1.41 6.55
C ALA A 84 -14.82 -2.03 5.92
N ALA A 85 -14.66 -2.86 4.87
CA ALA A 85 -15.78 -3.58 4.25
C ALA A 85 -16.48 -4.52 5.25
N VAL A 86 -15.70 -5.28 6.02
CA VAL A 86 -16.25 -6.16 7.08
C VAL A 86 -16.97 -5.35 8.15
N SER A 87 -16.39 -4.25 8.62
CA SER A 87 -17.00 -3.38 9.63
C SER A 87 -18.31 -2.78 9.13
N THR A 88 -18.35 -2.33 7.87
CA THR A 88 -19.58 -1.80 7.26
C THR A 88 -20.66 -2.88 7.25
N VAL A 89 -20.36 -4.09 6.77
CA VAL A 89 -21.34 -5.20 6.75
C VAL A 89 -21.80 -5.57 8.16
N ALA A 90 -20.91 -5.60 9.12
CA ALA A 90 -21.24 -5.98 10.50
C ALA A 90 -22.18 -4.99 11.19
N VAL A 91 -22.07 -3.70 10.86
CA VAL A 91 -22.87 -2.64 11.52
C VAL A 91 -24.12 -2.29 10.72
N THR A 92 -24.01 -2.14 9.40
CA THR A 92 -25.13 -1.70 8.56
C THR A 92 -25.84 -2.86 7.85
N GLY A 93 -25.31 -4.09 7.96
CA GLY A 93 -25.76 -5.21 7.15
C GLY A 93 -25.51 -4.94 5.66
N THR A 94 -26.46 -5.32 4.83
CA THR A 94 -26.39 -5.11 3.37
C THR A 94 -27.18 -3.89 2.89
N HIS A 95 -27.62 -3.02 3.80
CA HIS A 95 -28.47 -1.88 3.46
C HIS A 95 -27.76 -0.77 2.69
N GLU A 96 -26.40 -0.72 2.78
CA GLU A 96 -25.59 0.21 2.02
C GLU A 96 -24.49 -0.52 1.21
N PRO A 97 -24.88 -1.34 0.23
CA PRO A 97 -23.94 -2.22 -0.48
C PRO A 97 -22.87 -1.46 -1.25
N TRP A 98 -23.14 -0.24 -1.63
CA TRP A 98 -22.25 0.56 -2.43
C TRP A 98 -20.98 0.99 -1.67
N HIS A 99 -21.04 1.22 -0.35
CA HIS A 99 -19.87 1.47 0.48
C HIS A 99 -18.96 0.24 0.54
N VAL A 100 -19.54 -0.94 0.71
CA VAL A 100 -18.81 -2.22 0.70
C VAL A 100 -18.14 -2.44 -0.65
N VAL A 101 -18.86 -2.21 -1.74
CA VAL A 101 -18.33 -2.35 -3.11
C VAL A 101 -17.18 -1.38 -3.33
N ALA A 102 -17.29 -0.12 -2.92
CA ALA A 102 -16.23 0.87 -3.05
C ALA A 102 -14.96 0.45 -2.28
N GLN A 103 -15.10 -0.05 -1.05
CA GLN A 103 -13.99 -0.54 -0.23
C GLN A 103 -13.30 -1.76 -0.87
N LEU A 104 -14.07 -2.70 -1.42
CA LEU A 104 -13.53 -3.87 -2.11
C LEU A 104 -12.86 -3.50 -3.44
N LEU A 105 -13.40 -2.54 -4.19
CA LEU A 105 -12.75 -2.01 -5.39
C LEU A 105 -11.42 -1.34 -5.06
N MET A 106 -11.35 -0.60 -3.96
CA MET A 106 -10.08 -0.04 -3.48
C MET A 106 -9.09 -1.14 -3.06
N ALA A 107 -9.54 -2.19 -2.39
CA ALA A 107 -8.70 -3.34 -2.08
C ALA A 107 -8.18 -4.03 -3.35
N ALA A 108 -9.02 -4.20 -4.37
CA ALA A 108 -8.61 -4.73 -5.67
C ALA A 108 -7.59 -3.81 -6.37
N LEU A 109 -7.77 -2.49 -6.29
CA LEU A 109 -6.82 -1.51 -6.82
C LEU A 109 -5.45 -1.59 -6.11
N VAL A 110 -5.45 -1.82 -4.79
CA VAL A 110 -4.22 -2.09 -4.01
C VAL A 110 -3.48 -3.29 -4.58
N VAL A 111 -4.18 -4.42 -4.79
CA VAL A 111 -3.60 -5.65 -5.35
C VAL A 111 -3.12 -5.43 -6.78
N ALA A 112 -3.90 -4.74 -7.62
CA ALA A 112 -3.52 -4.43 -8.99
C ALA A 112 -2.25 -3.57 -9.05
N SER A 113 -2.16 -2.51 -8.26
CA SER A 113 -0.97 -1.67 -8.15
C SER A 113 0.25 -2.47 -7.67
N TRP A 114 0.06 -3.32 -6.67
CA TRP A 114 1.10 -4.21 -6.17
C TRP A 114 1.61 -5.18 -7.24
N ALA A 115 0.72 -5.83 -7.99
CA ALA A 115 1.06 -6.81 -9.03
C ALA A 115 1.72 -6.17 -10.27
N LEU A 116 1.35 -4.93 -10.59
CA LEU A 116 1.91 -4.19 -11.72
C LEU A 116 3.28 -3.55 -11.42
N ARG A 117 3.78 -3.64 -10.19
CA ARG A 117 5.06 -3.01 -9.82
C ARG A 117 6.21 -3.43 -10.72
N PRO A 118 7.01 -2.46 -11.21
CA PRO A 118 8.26 -2.75 -11.91
C PRO A 118 9.23 -3.53 -11.01
N ARG A 119 10.03 -4.40 -11.60
CA ARG A 119 11.03 -5.19 -10.87
C ARG A 119 11.98 -4.34 -10.01
N SER A 120 12.31 -3.12 -10.46
CA SER A 120 13.14 -2.17 -9.71
C SER A 120 12.52 -1.71 -8.38
N ARG A 121 11.20 -1.89 -8.20
CA ARG A 121 10.45 -1.53 -6.99
C ARG A 121 9.98 -2.75 -6.18
N ALA A 122 10.27 -3.98 -6.64
CA ALA A 122 9.91 -5.22 -5.98
C ALA A 122 11.07 -5.77 -5.13
N LEU A 123 10.73 -6.49 -4.06
CA LEU A 123 11.69 -7.00 -3.08
C LEU A 123 12.71 -7.98 -3.67
N GLY A 124 12.30 -8.78 -4.68
CA GLY A 124 13.09 -9.87 -5.24
C GLY A 124 14.38 -9.46 -5.97
N VAL A 125 14.47 -8.22 -6.44
CA VAL A 125 15.66 -7.75 -7.20
C VAL A 125 16.85 -7.52 -6.29
N LEU A 126 16.65 -7.09 -5.05
CA LEU A 126 17.74 -6.85 -4.11
C LEU A 126 18.44 -8.14 -3.69
N PHE A 127 17.71 -9.25 -3.56
CA PHE A 127 18.30 -10.54 -3.27
C PHE A 127 19.12 -11.09 -4.43
N GLN A 128 18.67 -10.90 -5.68
CA GLN A 128 19.39 -11.36 -6.85
C GLN A 128 20.66 -10.56 -7.13
N VAL A 129 20.65 -9.25 -6.92
CA VAL A 129 21.85 -8.41 -7.10
C VAL A 129 22.91 -8.79 -6.05
N ARG A 130 22.50 -8.95 -4.80
CA ARG A 130 23.43 -9.32 -3.70
C ARG A 130 24.04 -10.72 -3.90
N SER A 131 23.26 -11.69 -4.37
CA SER A 131 23.77 -13.04 -4.64
C SER A 131 24.70 -13.08 -5.87
N ARG A 132 24.45 -12.24 -6.89
CA ARG A 132 25.35 -12.11 -8.05
C ARG A 132 26.67 -11.42 -7.68
N GLN A 133 26.63 -10.37 -6.85
CA GLN A 133 27.84 -9.72 -6.37
C GLN A 133 28.69 -10.67 -5.50
N ALA A 134 28.10 -11.35 -4.53
CA ALA A 134 28.79 -12.32 -3.70
C ALA A 134 29.43 -13.47 -4.52
N ARG A 135 28.73 -13.92 -5.59
CA ARG A 135 29.25 -14.94 -6.50
C ARG A 135 30.39 -14.43 -7.38
N SER A 136 30.34 -13.16 -7.81
CA SER A 136 31.41 -12.52 -8.58
C SER A 136 32.66 -12.30 -7.72
N GLU A 137 32.49 -11.86 -6.48
CA GLU A 137 33.60 -11.68 -5.52
C GLU A 137 34.26 -13.02 -5.17
N ALA A 138 33.48 -14.07 -4.94
CA ALA A 138 33.98 -15.43 -4.68
C ALA A 138 34.74 -16.03 -5.86
N PHE A 139 34.40 -15.66 -7.09
CA PHE A 139 35.09 -16.12 -8.30
C PHE A 139 36.41 -15.37 -8.52
N VAL A 140 36.48 -14.10 -8.15
CA VAL A 140 37.69 -13.26 -8.34
C VAL A 140 38.71 -13.43 -7.22
N ALA A 141 38.29 -13.84 -6.03
CA ALA A 141 39.16 -13.98 -4.84
C ALA A 141 40.34 -14.97 -5.06
N PRO A 142 40.17 -16.17 -5.62
CA PRO A 142 41.28 -17.10 -5.83
C PRO A 142 42.32 -16.61 -6.87
N ALA A 143 41.89 -15.81 -7.85
CA ALA A 143 42.81 -15.29 -8.87
C ALA A 143 43.77 -14.23 -8.31
N ARG A 144 43.41 -13.55 -7.23
CA ARG A 144 44.28 -12.54 -6.55
C ARG A 144 45.31 -13.14 -5.59
N LEU A 145 45.10 -14.39 -5.16
CA LEU A 145 46.04 -15.11 -4.26
C LEU A 145 47.07 -15.92 -5.03
N ALA A 146 46.96 -16.04 -6.36
CA ALA A 146 47.87 -16.78 -7.23
C ALA A 146 48.81 -15.88 -8.05
N ALA A 147 48.75 -14.57 -7.89
CA ALA A 147 49.59 -13.56 -8.48
C ALA A 147 50.51 -12.91 -7.42
#